data_e64ceba095b7401c4762504d16ecf89c
#
_entry.id   e64ceba095b7401c4762504d16ecf89c
#
_cell.length_a   1.000
_cell.length_b   1.000
_cell.length_c   1.000
_cell.angle_alpha   90.00
_cell.angle_beta   90.00
_cell.angle_gamma   90.00
#
_symmetry.space_group_name_H-M   'P 1'
#
loop_
_entity.id
_entity.type
_entity.pdbx_description
1 polymer ?
#
loop_
_entity_poly.entity_id
_entity_poly.type
_entity_poly.pdbx_seq_one_letter_code
_entity_poly.pdbx_strand_id
1 'polypeptide(L)'
;MRNKKYQIIYADPPWQYNRKAGQGIAADHYPTMSLQEICDLPVGKLADKDCVLFLWVIFPQLREGLSVIQAWGFQYKTVAFVWVKKNKKADTLFLGLGHWTRSNAEICLLATKGSVHRKSAYVRQIILSHIERHSKKPDVARDRIVEIGRASC
;
A
#
# COMPACT_ATOMS: atom_id res chain seq x y z
N MET A 1 -25.67 8.29 -14.75
CA MET A 1 -24.77 8.19 -13.59
C MET A 1 -23.41 8.77 -13.92
N ARG A 2 -22.92 9.58 -13.02
CA ARG A 2 -21.58 10.14 -13.21
C ARG A 2 -20.51 9.10 -12.96
N ASN A 3 -19.56 8.98 -13.88
CA ASN A 3 -18.35 8.20 -13.66
C ASN A 3 -17.33 9.10 -12.99
N LYS A 4 -17.29 9.03 -11.67
CA LYS A 4 -16.36 9.83 -10.89
C LYS A 4 -14.94 9.32 -11.09
N LYS A 5 -14.01 10.24 -11.34
CA LYS A 5 -12.59 9.96 -11.47
C LYS A 5 -11.83 10.55 -10.28
N TYR A 6 -10.72 9.93 -9.92
CA TYR A 6 -9.94 10.31 -8.75
C TYR A 6 -8.51 10.65 -9.15
N GLN A 7 -7.96 11.66 -8.50
CA GLN A 7 -6.57 12.09 -8.67
C GLN A 7 -5.63 11.39 -7.71
N ILE A 8 -6.17 10.78 -6.66
CA ILE A 8 -5.42 10.01 -5.68
C ILE A 8 -6.16 8.71 -5.44
N ILE A 9 -5.43 7.61 -5.55
CA ILE A 9 -5.95 6.28 -5.20
C ILE A 9 -5.03 5.69 -4.14
N TYR A 10 -5.64 5.26 -3.03
CA TYR A 10 -4.94 4.64 -1.91
C TYR A 10 -5.46 3.22 -1.76
N ALA A 11 -4.59 2.25 -1.98
CA ALA A 11 -4.99 0.85 -2.06
C ALA A 11 -4.19 -0.03 -1.12
N ASP A 12 -4.91 -0.95 -0.49
CA ASP A 12 -4.34 -1.99 0.35
C ASP A 12 -5.07 -3.30 0.02
N PRO A 13 -4.70 -3.94 -1.10
CA PRO A 13 -5.41 -5.15 -1.54
C PRO A 13 -5.25 -6.30 -0.54
N PRO A 14 -6.25 -7.17 -0.44
CA PRO A 14 -6.17 -8.35 0.42
C PRO A 14 -5.32 -9.43 -0.25
N TRP A 15 -4.00 -9.24 -0.21
CA TRP A 15 -3.04 -10.11 -0.86
C TRP A 15 -3.17 -11.55 -0.40
N GLN A 16 -3.06 -12.50 -1.33
CA GLN A 16 -3.01 -13.92 -1.05
C GLN A 16 -1.56 -14.35 -0.95
N TYR A 17 -1.17 -14.82 0.23
CA TYR A 17 0.20 -15.25 0.46
C TYR A 17 0.35 -16.71 0.13
N ASN A 18 1.46 -17.07 -0.51
CA ASN A 18 1.79 -18.46 -0.79
C ASN A 18 2.38 -19.11 0.47
N ARG A 19 1.53 -19.64 1.33
CA ARG A 19 1.92 -20.28 2.58
C ARG A 19 1.46 -21.72 2.63
N LYS A 20 2.21 -22.52 3.41
CA LYS A 20 1.81 -23.88 3.68
C LYS A 20 0.59 -23.89 4.59
N ALA A 21 -0.29 -24.86 4.39
CA ALA A 21 -1.49 -25.03 5.23
C ALA A 21 -1.09 -25.18 6.70
N GLY A 22 -1.89 -24.61 7.59
CA GLY A 22 -1.69 -24.70 9.04
C GLY A 22 -0.80 -23.63 9.64
N GLN A 23 -0.36 -22.66 8.85
CA GLN A 23 0.54 -21.58 9.34
C GLN A 23 -0.19 -20.26 9.47
N GLY A 24 -1.23 -20.17 10.28
CA GLY A 24 -1.86 -18.88 10.58
C GLY A 24 -2.07 -18.00 9.37
N ILE A 25 -2.65 -18.53 8.34
CA ILE A 25 -2.83 -17.85 7.06
C ILE A 25 -3.91 -16.79 7.19
N ALA A 26 -3.69 -15.62 6.62
CA ALA A 26 -4.67 -14.54 6.63
C ALA A 26 -6.02 -14.98 6.04
N ALA A 27 -6.00 -15.91 5.09
CA ALA A 27 -7.21 -16.46 4.49
C ALA A 27 -8.12 -17.17 5.49
N ASP A 28 -7.59 -17.58 6.65
CA ASP A 28 -8.39 -18.19 7.69
C ASP A 28 -9.24 -17.17 8.45
N HIS A 29 -8.95 -15.89 8.29
CA HIS A 29 -9.58 -14.81 9.04
C HIS A 29 -10.40 -13.86 8.17
N TYR A 30 -10.03 -13.68 6.92
CA TYR A 30 -10.77 -12.83 5.99
C TYR A 30 -10.48 -13.24 4.54
N PRO A 31 -11.37 -12.89 3.59
CA PRO A 31 -11.18 -13.24 2.19
C PRO A 31 -9.93 -12.58 1.61
N THR A 32 -9.17 -13.35 0.85
CA THR A 32 -8.04 -12.84 0.08
C THR A 32 -8.35 -12.94 -1.40
N MET A 33 -7.58 -12.21 -2.20
CA MET A 33 -7.69 -12.23 -3.66
C MET A 33 -6.39 -12.72 -4.27
N SER A 34 -6.50 -13.48 -5.35
CA SER A 34 -5.32 -13.89 -6.10
C SER A 34 -4.69 -12.68 -6.79
N LEU A 35 -3.43 -12.82 -7.23
CA LEU A 35 -2.77 -11.77 -7.98
C LEU A 35 -3.58 -11.39 -9.23
N GLN A 36 -4.09 -12.39 -9.96
CA GLN A 36 -4.87 -12.13 -11.16
C GLN A 36 -6.14 -11.35 -10.86
N GLU A 37 -6.84 -11.72 -9.79
CA GLU A 37 -8.05 -11.01 -9.37
C GLU A 37 -7.76 -9.54 -9.02
N ILE A 38 -6.66 -9.30 -8.32
CA ILE A 38 -6.26 -7.92 -7.96
C ILE A 38 -5.91 -7.14 -9.23
N CYS A 39 -5.15 -7.74 -10.15
CA CYS A 39 -4.81 -7.09 -11.41
C CYS A 39 -6.04 -6.78 -12.26
N ASP A 40 -7.06 -7.60 -12.17
CA ASP A 40 -8.29 -7.45 -12.97
C ASP A 40 -9.26 -6.42 -12.40
N LEU A 41 -9.02 -5.92 -11.19
CA LEU A 41 -9.84 -4.85 -10.64
C LEU A 41 -9.77 -3.62 -11.56
N PRO A 42 -10.92 -2.98 -11.85
CA PRO A 42 -10.95 -1.87 -12.80
C PRO A 42 -10.47 -0.54 -12.21
N VAL A 43 -9.33 -0.58 -11.53
CA VAL A 43 -8.80 0.61 -10.85
C VAL A 43 -8.42 1.70 -11.85
N GLY A 44 -7.88 1.32 -13.00
CA GLY A 44 -7.55 2.28 -14.05
C GLY A 44 -8.74 3.11 -14.52
N LYS A 45 -9.95 2.55 -14.43
CA LYS A 45 -11.18 3.27 -14.80
C LYS A 45 -11.59 4.30 -13.74
N LEU A 46 -11.09 4.16 -12.51
CA LEU A 46 -11.35 5.12 -11.44
C LEU A 46 -10.36 6.29 -11.47
N ALA A 47 -9.25 6.13 -12.18
CA ALA A 47 -8.20 7.12 -12.21
C ALA A 47 -8.51 8.23 -13.20
N ASP A 48 -8.30 9.48 -12.77
CA ASP A 48 -8.31 10.61 -13.69
C ASP A 48 -7.08 10.50 -14.61
N LYS A 49 -7.03 11.32 -15.64
CA LYS A 49 -5.91 11.31 -16.59
C LYS A 49 -4.57 11.53 -15.88
N ASP A 50 -4.57 12.33 -14.83
CA ASP A 50 -3.39 12.56 -13.97
C ASP A 50 -3.74 12.05 -12.58
N CYS A 51 -3.07 10.97 -12.17
CA CYS A 51 -3.43 10.29 -10.93
C CYS A 51 -2.20 9.71 -10.27
N VAL A 52 -2.16 9.77 -8.94
CA VAL A 52 -1.12 9.12 -8.14
C VAL A 52 -1.75 7.95 -7.38
N LEU A 53 -1.04 6.82 -7.40
CA LEU A 53 -1.44 5.60 -6.70
C LEU A 53 -0.49 5.34 -5.55
N PHE A 54 -1.06 5.04 -4.38
CA PHE A 54 -0.32 4.57 -3.21
C PHE A 54 -0.78 3.14 -2.92
N LEU A 55 0.15 2.18 -2.99
CA LEU A 55 -0.16 0.76 -2.90
C LEU A 55 0.68 0.09 -1.82
N TRP A 56 0.02 -0.44 -0.79
CA TRP A 56 0.71 -1.21 0.25
C TRP A 56 1.07 -2.60 -0.27
N VAL A 57 2.28 -3.02 0.06
CA VAL A 57 2.77 -4.36 -0.25
C VAL A 57 3.79 -4.78 0.80
N ILE A 58 3.87 -6.07 1.10
CA ILE A 58 4.94 -6.59 1.94
C ILE A 58 6.15 -6.92 1.05
N PHE A 59 7.34 -6.88 1.63
CA PHE A 59 8.58 -7.07 0.86
C PHE A 59 8.60 -8.36 0.04
N PRO A 60 8.17 -9.54 0.57
CA PRO A 60 8.19 -10.75 -0.23
C PRO A 60 7.28 -10.71 -1.47
N GLN A 61 6.34 -9.78 -1.52
CA GLN A 61 5.43 -9.64 -2.66
C GLN A 61 5.67 -8.35 -3.45
N LEU A 62 6.87 -7.81 -3.36
CA LEU A 62 7.22 -6.61 -4.12
C LEU A 62 7.02 -6.80 -5.62
N ARG A 63 7.41 -7.96 -6.16
CA ARG A 63 7.25 -8.27 -7.59
C ARG A 63 5.79 -8.21 -7.99
N GLU A 64 4.92 -8.83 -7.20
CA GLU A 64 3.47 -8.84 -7.42
C GLU A 64 2.90 -7.43 -7.35
N GLY A 65 3.38 -6.62 -6.40
CA GLY A 65 2.98 -5.21 -6.32
C GLY A 65 3.31 -4.42 -7.57
N LEU A 66 4.49 -4.63 -8.14
CA LEU A 66 4.88 -3.98 -9.38
C LEU A 66 4.02 -4.44 -10.55
N SER A 67 3.64 -5.71 -10.58
CA SER A 67 2.74 -6.25 -11.60
C SER A 67 1.36 -5.62 -11.53
N VAL A 68 0.83 -5.42 -10.33
CA VAL A 68 -0.47 -4.77 -10.13
C VAL A 68 -0.43 -3.32 -10.60
N ILE A 69 0.63 -2.60 -10.26
CA ILE A 69 0.81 -1.22 -10.71
C ILE A 69 0.70 -1.14 -12.24
N GLN A 70 1.41 -2.02 -12.93
CA GLN A 70 1.40 -2.05 -14.38
C GLN A 70 0.02 -2.45 -14.93
N ALA A 71 -0.61 -3.45 -14.34
CA ALA A 71 -1.94 -3.91 -14.76
C ALA A 71 -2.99 -2.83 -14.62
N TRP A 72 -2.88 -1.99 -13.61
CA TRP A 72 -3.82 -0.87 -13.39
C TRP A 72 -3.50 0.35 -14.26
N GLY A 73 -2.45 0.29 -15.08
CA GLY A 73 -2.12 1.37 -16.01
C GLY A 73 -1.27 2.48 -15.42
N PHE A 74 -0.57 2.19 -14.32
CA PHE A 74 0.31 3.16 -13.67
C PHE A 74 1.77 2.83 -13.92
N GLN A 75 2.63 3.81 -13.69
CA GLN A 75 4.07 3.64 -13.76
C GLN A 75 4.67 3.80 -12.36
N TYR A 76 5.41 2.78 -11.92
CA TYR A 76 6.11 2.83 -10.64
C TYR A 76 7.13 3.98 -10.62
N LYS A 77 7.14 4.74 -9.54
CA LYS A 77 8.08 5.84 -9.36
C LYS A 77 9.05 5.61 -8.20
N THR A 78 8.52 5.26 -7.04
CA THR A 78 9.34 5.14 -5.84
C THR A 78 8.55 4.46 -4.72
N VAL A 79 9.22 4.25 -3.60
CA VAL A 79 8.56 3.87 -2.35
C VAL A 79 8.16 5.16 -1.64
N ALA A 80 6.85 5.36 -1.46
CA ALA A 80 6.35 6.54 -0.75
C ALA A 80 6.67 6.45 0.73
N PHE A 81 6.33 5.32 1.35
CA PHE A 81 6.50 5.15 2.79
C PHE A 81 7.11 3.80 3.13
N VAL A 82 7.92 3.81 4.18
CA VAL A 82 8.36 2.61 4.87
C VAL A 82 7.79 2.69 6.27
N TRP A 83 6.86 1.80 6.59
CA TRP A 83 6.29 1.72 7.93
C TRP A 83 7.16 0.80 8.77
N VAL A 84 7.91 1.37 9.70
CA VAL A 84 8.68 0.62 10.69
C VAL A 84 7.75 0.39 11.88
N LYS A 85 7.40 -0.87 12.12
CA LYS A 85 6.36 -1.26 13.08
C LYS A 85 6.87 -1.26 14.50
N LYS A 86 6.15 -0.60 15.38
CA LYS A 86 6.39 -0.67 16.82
C LYS A 86 5.36 -1.61 17.46
N ASN A 87 5.73 -2.20 18.57
CA ASN A 87 4.84 -3.07 19.32
C ASN A 87 3.58 -2.32 19.75
N LYS A 88 2.50 -3.07 19.95
CA LYS A 88 1.17 -2.50 20.17
C LYS A 88 1.13 -1.58 21.40
N LYS A 89 1.82 -1.97 22.48
CA LYS A 89 1.75 -1.26 23.76
C LYS A 89 3.14 -0.87 24.29
N ALA A 90 4.15 -0.85 23.44
CA ALA A 90 5.51 -0.51 23.86
C ALA A 90 6.23 0.24 22.74
N ASP A 91 7.24 1.04 23.12
CA ASP A 91 8.04 1.80 22.16
C ASP A 91 9.20 1.01 21.58
N THR A 92 9.11 -0.30 21.58
CA THR A 92 10.08 -1.20 20.99
C THR A 92 9.63 -1.65 19.61
N LEU A 93 10.57 -2.03 18.79
CA LEU A 93 10.25 -2.49 17.43
C LEU A 93 9.60 -3.86 17.46
N PHE A 94 8.54 -4.01 16.65
CA PHE A 94 7.86 -5.28 16.46
C PHE A 94 8.79 -6.27 15.78
N LEU A 95 8.71 -7.54 16.16
CA LEU A 95 9.45 -8.62 15.51
C LEU A 95 8.46 -9.66 15.00
N GLY A 96 8.19 -9.63 13.70
CA GLY A 96 7.44 -10.68 13.05
C GLY A 96 8.33 -11.87 12.69
N LEU A 97 7.71 -12.95 12.23
CA LEU A 97 8.48 -14.12 11.79
C LEU A 97 9.28 -13.82 10.54
N GLY A 98 8.69 -13.11 9.61
CA GLY A 98 9.37 -12.65 8.42
C GLY A 98 9.66 -13.74 7.39
N HIS A 99 10.40 -13.33 6.37
CA HIS A 99 10.86 -14.19 5.30
C HIS A 99 12.36 -13.92 5.16
N TRP A 100 13.18 -14.85 5.62
CA TRP A 100 14.64 -14.75 5.77
C TRP A 100 15.07 -13.93 6.98
N THR A 101 14.58 -12.73 7.15
CA THR A 101 14.86 -11.90 8.32
C THR A 101 13.59 -11.65 9.11
N ARG A 102 13.71 -11.22 10.35
CA ARG A 102 12.56 -10.87 11.18
C ARG A 102 11.87 -9.66 10.59
N SER A 103 10.61 -9.81 10.23
CA SER A 103 9.86 -8.79 9.55
C SER A 103 9.33 -7.75 10.54
N ASN A 104 9.67 -6.48 10.33
CA ASN A 104 9.13 -5.39 11.15
C ASN A 104 8.86 -4.14 10.33
N ALA A 105 8.70 -4.30 9.02
CA ALA A 105 8.39 -3.17 8.16
C ALA A 105 7.47 -3.59 7.01
N GLU A 106 6.69 -2.62 6.51
CA GLU A 106 5.94 -2.74 5.26
C GLU A 106 6.19 -1.51 4.43
N ILE A 107 5.97 -1.61 3.14
CA ILE A 107 6.20 -0.48 2.23
C ILE A 107 4.92 -0.12 1.48
N CYS A 108 4.80 1.18 1.21
CA CYS A 108 3.75 1.72 0.37
C CYS A 108 4.41 2.26 -0.89
N LEU A 109 4.08 1.65 -2.03
CA LEU A 109 4.64 2.04 -3.32
C LEU A 109 3.91 3.25 -3.85
N LEU A 110 4.63 4.11 -4.59
CA LEU A 110 4.04 5.25 -5.27
C LEU A 110 4.20 5.07 -6.78
N ALA A 111 3.09 5.20 -7.48
CA ALA A 111 3.06 5.11 -8.93
C ALA A 111 2.21 6.24 -9.49
N THR A 112 2.43 6.60 -10.75
CA THR A 112 1.71 7.71 -11.37
C THR A 112 1.15 7.31 -12.72
N LYS A 113 0.08 8.03 -13.10
CA LYS A 113 -0.50 8.00 -14.43
C LYS A 113 -0.62 9.45 -14.88
N GLY A 114 -0.16 9.74 -16.10
CA GLY A 114 -0.16 11.12 -16.58
C GLY A 114 0.92 11.98 -15.93
N SER A 115 0.63 13.26 -15.78
CA SER A 115 1.56 14.24 -15.22
C SER A 115 1.07 14.66 -13.84
N VAL A 116 1.77 14.20 -12.80
CA VAL A 116 1.40 14.47 -11.42
C VAL A 116 2.48 15.30 -10.73
N HIS A 117 2.05 16.35 -10.04
CA HIS A 117 2.93 17.22 -9.29
C HIS A 117 2.57 17.16 -7.81
N ARG A 118 3.56 16.91 -6.96
CA ARG A 118 3.34 16.92 -5.51
C ARG A 118 3.09 18.34 -5.02
N LYS A 119 2.26 18.47 -4.00
CA LYS A 119 1.97 19.77 -3.37
C LYS A 119 2.94 20.10 -2.25
N SER A 120 3.58 19.09 -1.66
CA SER A 120 4.57 19.27 -0.61
C SER A 120 5.81 18.44 -0.91
N ALA A 121 6.97 19.00 -0.67
CA ALA A 121 8.26 18.33 -0.83
C ALA A 121 8.81 17.86 0.54
N TYR A 122 8.09 18.09 1.63
CA TYR A 122 8.61 17.86 2.98
C TYR A 122 8.03 16.65 3.69
N VAL A 123 7.17 15.89 3.02
CA VAL A 123 6.57 14.71 3.62
C VAL A 123 7.63 13.63 3.80
N ARG A 124 7.73 13.10 5.01
CA ARG A 124 8.75 12.11 5.35
C ARG A 124 8.36 10.73 4.86
N GLN A 125 9.37 9.94 4.48
CA GLN A 125 9.17 8.59 3.97
C GLN A 125 8.95 7.57 5.10
N ILE A 126 9.72 7.67 6.17
CA ILE A 126 9.63 6.68 7.25
C ILE A 126 8.46 7.01 8.16
N ILE A 127 7.65 5.99 8.44
CA ILE A 127 6.59 6.05 9.42
C ILE A 127 6.99 5.13 10.55
N LEU A 128 7.10 5.68 11.76
CA LEU A 128 7.39 4.91 12.95
C LEU A 128 6.12 4.91 13.80
N SER A 129 5.39 3.81 13.77
CA SER A 129 4.05 3.75 14.35
C SER A 129 3.75 2.36 14.91
N HIS A 130 2.94 2.33 15.97
CA HIS A 130 2.52 1.09 16.61
C HIS A 130 1.62 0.26 15.70
N ILE A 131 1.79 -1.06 15.76
CA ILE A 131 0.79 -1.95 15.16
C ILE A 131 -0.49 -1.84 15.98
N GLU A 132 -1.61 -1.97 15.29
CA GLU A 132 -2.93 -1.95 15.91
C GLU A 132 -3.61 -3.29 15.63
N ARG A 133 -4.89 -3.28 15.27
CA ARG A 133 -5.56 -4.52 14.89
C ARG A 133 -4.94 -5.08 13.60
N HIS A 134 -5.15 -6.36 13.39
CA HIS A 134 -4.60 -7.07 12.23
C HIS A 134 -4.86 -6.32 10.92
N SER A 135 -3.83 -6.19 10.12
CA SER A 135 -3.84 -5.55 8.79
C SER A 135 -4.15 -4.06 8.76
N LYS A 136 -4.37 -3.42 9.90
CA LYS A 136 -4.60 -1.98 9.90
C LYS A 136 -3.31 -1.21 9.63
N LYS A 137 -3.35 -0.34 8.63
CA LYS A 137 -2.24 0.57 8.33
C LYS A 137 -2.32 1.81 9.22
N PRO A 138 -1.18 2.47 9.51
CA PRO A 138 -1.21 3.65 10.38
C PRO A 138 -1.96 4.82 9.73
N ASP A 139 -2.76 5.50 10.53
CA ASP A 139 -3.55 6.64 10.05
C ASP A 139 -2.67 7.77 9.50
N VAL A 140 -1.46 7.91 10.03
CA VAL A 140 -0.53 8.93 9.56
C VAL A 140 -0.17 8.77 8.08
N ALA A 141 -0.24 7.57 7.54
CA ALA A 141 -0.01 7.35 6.11
C ALA A 141 -1.04 8.10 5.27
N ARG A 142 -2.31 7.99 5.65
CA ARG A 142 -3.39 8.70 4.96
C ARG A 142 -3.20 10.21 5.06
N ASP A 143 -2.83 10.71 6.24
CA ASP A 143 -2.61 12.13 6.44
C ASP A 143 -1.48 12.64 5.55
N ARG A 144 -0.41 11.88 5.45
CA ARG A 144 0.72 12.22 4.58
C ARG A 144 0.36 12.19 3.11
N ILE A 145 -0.47 11.23 2.69
CA ILE A 145 -0.95 11.14 1.31
C ILE A 145 -1.73 12.40 0.94
N VAL A 146 -2.62 12.84 1.82
CA VAL A 146 -3.40 14.05 1.62
C VAL A 146 -2.47 15.26 1.47
N GLU A 147 -1.44 15.33 2.30
CA GLU A 147 -0.47 16.43 2.23
C GLU A 147 0.32 16.44 0.92
N ILE A 148 0.74 15.24 0.44
CA ILE A 148 1.49 15.13 -0.82
C ILE A 148 0.64 15.56 -2.01
N GLY A 149 -0.59 15.08 -2.07
CA GLY A 149 -1.41 15.16 -3.27
C GLY A 149 -2.69 15.95 -3.15
N ARG A 150 -2.85 16.71 -2.06
CA ARG A 150 -4.07 17.46 -1.85
C ARG A 150 -4.32 18.40 -3.01
N ALA A 151 -5.43 18.14 -3.72
CA ALA A 151 -5.87 19.05 -4.76
C ALA A 151 -6.18 20.38 -4.10
N SER A 152 -5.64 21.44 -4.66
CA SER A 152 -6.06 22.77 -4.28
C SER A 152 -7.53 22.92 -4.64
N CYS A 153 -8.33 23.14 -3.66
CA CYS A 153 -9.75 23.41 -3.87
C CYS A 153 -9.89 24.78 -4.54
#